data_2dc993e350e2c66f051b03319428bfe1
#
_entry.id   2dc993e350e2c66f051b03319428bfe1
#
_cell.length_a   1.000
_cell.length_b   1.000
_cell.length_c   1.000
_cell.angle_alpha   90.00
_cell.angle_beta   90.00
_cell.angle_gamma   90.00
#
_symmetry.space_group_name_H-M   'P 1'
#
loop_
_entity.id
_entity.type
_entity.pdbx_description
1 polymer ?
#
loop_
_entity_poly.entity_id
_entity_poly.type
_entity_poly.pdbx_seq_one_letter_code
_entity_poly.pdbx_strand_id
1 'polypeptide(L)'
;MAGHSHWAGIKHKKGRADKERSKIFSKLSREITVAAKLGDKDPDINPRLRTAIQAAKQANMPKDNISRAISKSEMSGNKNYENLRYEGFGPSNIALIIETLTDNKNRSASSIRTVLQKNGGRLGETGSTAHLFSNDGVIHVQKDKIKEEEIFEITINAGAKDCINLNDVFEIITEKEDFYKIKTELEKKIDAFNYSSIEWRPLNYIDLSKNSSEKIIEVLTALEELDDVQNIFTNANLTNLQ
;
A
#
# COMPACT_ATOMS: atom_id res chain seq x y z
N MET A 1 10.30 -10.49 1.43
CA MET A 1 9.21 -9.95 0.58
C MET A 1 8.32 -9.08 1.44
N ALA A 2 8.04 -7.87 1.02
CA ALA A 2 7.25 -6.91 1.79
C ALA A 2 5.80 -7.40 1.99
N GLY A 3 5.22 -7.17 3.18
CA GLY A 3 3.96 -7.79 3.59
C GLY A 3 2.76 -7.48 2.71
N HIS A 4 2.66 -6.27 2.15
CA HIS A 4 1.51 -5.87 1.34
C HIS A 4 1.58 -6.43 -0.09
N SER A 5 2.73 -6.39 -0.73
CA SER A 5 2.92 -6.98 -2.07
C SER A 5 2.76 -8.51 -2.05
N HIS A 6 3.14 -9.15 -0.94
CA HIS A 6 2.95 -10.60 -0.76
C HIS A 6 1.48 -10.97 -0.54
N TRP A 7 0.74 -10.20 0.28
CA TRP A 7 -0.69 -10.37 0.47
C TRP A 7 -1.48 -10.18 -0.82
N ALA A 8 -1.17 -9.13 -1.59
CA ALA A 8 -1.76 -8.91 -2.92
C ALA A 8 -1.54 -10.10 -3.87
N GLY A 9 -0.37 -10.74 -3.83
CA GLY A 9 -0.06 -11.94 -4.62
C GLY A 9 -0.89 -13.16 -4.24
N ILE A 10 -1.21 -13.35 -2.96
CA ILE A 10 -2.06 -14.48 -2.48
C ILE A 10 -3.51 -14.31 -2.94
N LYS A 11 -4.01 -13.09 -2.99
CA LYS A 11 -5.39 -12.76 -3.34
C LYS A 11 -5.77 -13.11 -4.78
N HIS A 12 -4.84 -12.99 -5.72
CA HIS A 12 -5.10 -13.26 -7.14
C HIS A 12 -5.45 -14.73 -7.46
N LYS A 13 -5.29 -15.65 -6.52
CA LYS A 13 -5.56 -17.09 -6.75
C LYS A 13 -7.00 -17.55 -6.48
N LYS A 14 -7.90 -16.71 -5.91
CA LYS A 14 -9.28 -17.11 -5.60
C LYS A 14 -10.32 -16.18 -6.24
N GLY A 15 -10.88 -16.61 -7.37
CA GLY A 15 -11.78 -15.88 -8.26
C GLY A 15 -12.96 -15.14 -7.61
N ARG A 16 -12.96 -13.83 -7.82
CA ARG A 16 -14.09 -12.88 -7.85
C ARG A 16 -13.65 -11.61 -8.58
N ALA A 17 -13.17 -11.76 -9.81
CA ALA A 17 -12.44 -10.74 -10.54
C ALA A 17 -13.15 -9.36 -10.66
N ASP A 18 -14.46 -9.33 -10.91
CA ASP A 18 -15.15 -8.05 -11.21
C ASP A 18 -15.46 -7.21 -9.95
N LYS A 19 -15.87 -7.84 -8.85
CA LYS A 19 -16.14 -7.13 -7.58
C LYS A 19 -14.85 -6.59 -6.98
N GLU A 20 -13.78 -7.34 -7.06
CA GLU A 20 -12.46 -6.94 -6.61
C GLU A 20 -11.90 -5.79 -7.45
N ARG A 21 -12.04 -5.86 -8.79
CA ARG A 21 -11.65 -4.79 -9.69
C ARG A 21 -12.39 -3.48 -9.38
N SER A 22 -13.70 -3.55 -9.14
CA SER A 22 -14.51 -2.38 -8.79
C SER A 22 -14.02 -1.73 -7.49
N LYS A 23 -13.67 -2.51 -6.46
CA LYS A 23 -13.10 -2.00 -5.20
C LYS A 23 -11.74 -1.36 -5.39
N ILE A 24 -10.84 -2.01 -6.12
CA ILE A 24 -9.52 -1.46 -6.44
C ILE A 24 -9.69 -0.11 -7.15
N PHE A 25 -10.56 -0.03 -8.15
CA PHE A 25 -10.83 1.21 -8.87
C PHE A 25 -11.41 2.29 -7.96
N SER A 26 -12.29 1.94 -7.01
CA SER A 26 -12.85 2.89 -6.05
C SER A 26 -11.77 3.49 -5.14
N LYS A 27 -10.88 2.65 -4.59
CA LYS A 27 -9.75 3.09 -3.76
C LYS A 27 -8.77 3.98 -4.54
N LEU A 28 -8.37 3.56 -5.74
CA LEU A 28 -7.48 4.33 -6.60
C LEU A 28 -8.11 5.65 -7.04
N SER A 29 -9.41 5.66 -7.40
CA SER A 29 -10.11 6.91 -7.72
C SER A 29 -10.14 7.88 -6.55
N ARG A 30 -10.33 7.38 -5.31
CA ARG A 30 -10.30 8.20 -4.10
C ARG A 30 -8.92 8.79 -3.87
N GLU A 31 -7.87 7.98 -3.97
CA GLU A 31 -6.48 8.43 -3.84
C GLU A 31 -6.11 9.49 -4.88
N ILE A 32 -6.46 9.27 -6.15
CA ILE A 32 -6.26 10.27 -7.22
C ILE A 32 -6.98 11.58 -6.90
N THR A 33 -8.25 11.51 -6.48
CA THR A 33 -9.06 12.70 -6.16
C THR A 33 -8.44 13.48 -5.01
N VAL A 34 -7.97 12.80 -3.96
CA VAL A 34 -7.35 13.44 -2.80
C VAL A 34 -5.97 13.98 -3.13
N ALA A 35 -5.16 13.25 -3.88
CA ALA A 35 -3.85 13.71 -4.32
C ALA A 35 -3.97 14.99 -5.17
N ALA A 36 -4.94 15.05 -6.09
CA ALA A 36 -5.21 16.23 -6.90
C ALA A 36 -5.81 17.41 -6.10
N LYS A 37 -6.54 17.12 -5.00
CA LYS A 37 -7.13 18.15 -4.12
C LYS A 37 -6.09 18.80 -3.19
N LEU A 38 -5.15 18.01 -2.67
CA LEU A 38 -4.15 18.45 -1.70
C LEU A 38 -2.89 19.02 -2.36
N GLY A 39 -2.68 18.75 -3.63
CA GLY A 39 -1.55 19.24 -4.42
C GLY A 39 -2.01 19.83 -5.75
N ASP A 40 -1.15 19.76 -6.75
CA ASP A 40 -1.46 20.16 -8.12
C ASP A 40 -2.19 19.03 -8.86
N LYS A 41 -3.01 19.40 -9.88
CA LYS A 41 -3.69 18.46 -10.78
C LYS A 41 -2.79 17.96 -11.91
N ASP A 42 -1.66 18.62 -12.09
CA ASP A 42 -0.64 18.19 -13.02
C ASP A 42 0.24 17.10 -12.37
N PRO A 43 0.23 15.85 -12.90
CA PRO A 43 1.05 14.78 -12.37
C PRO A 43 2.57 15.06 -12.51
N ASP A 44 2.98 15.93 -13.40
CA ASP A 44 4.40 16.28 -13.57
C ASP A 44 4.92 17.13 -12.39
N ILE A 45 4.03 17.90 -11.75
CA ILE A 45 4.32 18.75 -10.59
C ILE A 45 3.97 18.01 -9.28
N ASN A 46 2.98 17.10 -9.31
CA ASN A 46 2.49 16.40 -8.12
C ASN A 46 2.93 14.93 -8.10
N PRO A 47 4.03 14.59 -7.38
CA PRO A 47 4.54 13.21 -7.33
C PRO A 47 3.56 12.20 -6.73
N ARG A 48 2.72 12.61 -5.76
CA ARG A 48 1.68 11.75 -5.17
C ARG A 48 0.63 11.40 -6.22
N LEU A 49 0.15 12.39 -6.98
CA LEU A 49 -0.81 12.18 -8.04
C LEU A 49 -0.22 11.31 -9.16
N ARG A 50 1.02 11.54 -9.56
CA ARG A 50 1.74 10.73 -10.54
C ARG A 50 1.80 9.27 -10.11
N THR A 51 2.16 9.01 -8.85
CA THR A 51 2.21 7.64 -8.31
C THR A 51 0.83 6.98 -8.29
N ALA A 52 -0.21 7.69 -7.87
CA ALA A 52 -1.59 7.20 -7.87
C ALA A 52 -2.10 6.88 -9.29
N ILE A 53 -1.76 7.71 -10.28
CA ILE A 53 -2.09 7.46 -11.69
C ILE A 53 -1.34 6.24 -12.23
N GLN A 54 -0.05 6.08 -11.88
CA GLN A 54 0.71 4.89 -12.29
C GLN A 54 0.11 3.60 -11.72
N ALA A 55 -0.25 3.59 -10.44
CA ALA A 55 -0.94 2.47 -9.81
C ALA A 55 -2.29 2.16 -10.49
N ALA A 56 -3.06 3.20 -10.86
CA ALA A 56 -4.32 3.04 -11.58
C ALA A 56 -4.12 2.42 -12.97
N LYS A 57 -3.09 2.85 -13.72
CA LYS A 57 -2.72 2.27 -15.02
C LYS A 57 -2.30 0.80 -14.89
N GLN A 58 -1.51 0.45 -13.87
CA GLN A 58 -1.11 -0.93 -13.58
C GLN A 58 -2.31 -1.82 -13.23
N ALA A 59 -3.32 -1.27 -12.56
CA ALA A 59 -4.59 -1.93 -12.30
C ALA A 59 -5.52 -1.99 -13.52
N ASN A 60 -5.07 -1.54 -14.70
CA ASN A 60 -5.88 -1.43 -15.93
C ASN A 60 -7.13 -0.55 -15.79
N MET A 61 -7.05 0.54 -15.00
CA MET A 61 -8.13 1.52 -14.91
C MET A 61 -8.25 2.31 -16.22
N PRO A 62 -9.47 2.44 -16.80
CA PRO A 62 -9.67 3.25 -17.98
C PRO A 62 -9.26 4.71 -17.80
N LYS A 63 -8.68 5.32 -18.84
CA LYS A 63 -8.23 6.73 -18.81
C LYS A 63 -9.34 7.69 -18.40
N ASP A 64 -10.57 7.46 -18.86
CA ASP A 64 -11.74 8.28 -18.50
C ASP A 64 -12.06 8.24 -17.00
N ASN A 65 -11.81 7.11 -16.34
CA ASN A 65 -12.00 7.01 -14.88
C ASN A 65 -10.94 7.80 -14.13
N ILE A 66 -9.68 7.77 -14.60
CA ILE A 66 -8.59 8.57 -14.05
C ILE A 66 -8.91 10.05 -14.22
N SER A 67 -9.26 10.50 -15.43
CA SER A 67 -9.61 11.91 -15.70
C SER A 67 -10.78 12.38 -14.85
N ARG A 68 -11.83 11.55 -14.72
CA ARG A 68 -12.98 11.86 -13.85
C ARG A 68 -12.59 11.94 -12.37
N ALA A 69 -11.66 11.12 -11.90
CA ALA A 69 -11.18 11.17 -10.52
C ALA A 69 -10.41 12.48 -10.24
N ILE A 70 -9.59 12.94 -11.18
CA ILE A 70 -8.90 14.24 -11.09
C ILE A 70 -9.92 15.38 -11.07
N SER A 71 -10.89 15.40 -11.99
CA SER A 71 -11.92 16.43 -12.08
C SER A 71 -12.82 16.50 -10.84
N LYS A 72 -13.07 15.36 -10.18
CA LYS A 72 -13.82 15.31 -8.91
C LYS A 72 -13.15 16.10 -7.78
N SER A 73 -11.86 16.36 -7.85
CA SER A 73 -11.17 17.17 -6.84
C SER A 73 -11.73 18.60 -6.74
N GLU A 74 -12.28 19.14 -7.85
CA GLU A 74 -12.94 20.46 -7.90
C GLU A 74 -14.36 20.42 -7.33
N MET A 75 -15.08 19.32 -7.61
CA MET A 75 -16.50 19.18 -7.29
C MET A 75 -16.74 18.63 -5.87
N SER A 76 -15.69 18.11 -5.23
CA SER A 76 -15.77 17.52 -3.89
C SER A 76 -15.96 18.59 -2.83
N GLY A 77 -17.03 19.33 -2.83
CA GLY A 77 -17.41 20.32 -1.81
C GLY A 77 -16.73 20.10 -0.43
N ASN A 78 -17.31 20.40 0.67
CA ASN A 78 -16.72 20.30 2.03
C ASN A 78 -16.34 18.87 2.54
N LYS A 79 -16.20 17.85 1.68
CA LYS A 79 -15.66 16.54 2.10
C LYS A 79 -14.15 16.65 2.27
N ASN A 80 -13.72 16.85 3.48
CA ASN A 80 -12.31 16.78 3.83
C ASN A 80 -11.95 15.33 4.12
N TYR A 81 -11.24 14.70 3.17
CA TYR A 81 -10.66 13.38 3.41
C TYR A 81 -9.39 13.54 4.24
N GLU A 82 -9.27 12.71 5.27
CA GLU A 82 -8.09 12.61 6.12
C GLU A 82 -7.44 11.24 5.95
N ASN A 83 -6.09 11.22 5.87
CA ASN A 83 -5.34 10.00 5.98
C ASN A 83 -5.18 9.70 7.48
N LEU A 84 -5.73 8.57 7.92
CA LEU A 84 -5.62 8.13 9.31
C LEU A 84 -5.00 6.75 9.38
N ARG A 85 -4.17 6.55 10.39
CA ARG A 85 -3.58 5.25 10.72
C ARG A 85 -4.25 4.73 11.97
N TYR A 86 -4.75 3.51 11.87
CA TYR A 86 -5.22 2.72 13.01
C TYR A 86 -4.23 1.59 13.28
N GLU A 87 -4.08 1.27 14.54
CA GLU A 87 -3.18 0.23 15.03
C GLU A 87 -3.99 -0.79 15.79
N GLY A 88 -3.61 -2.06 15.70
CA GLY A 88 -4.36 -3.11 16.37
C GLY A 88 -3.65 -4.45 16.31
N PHE A 89 -4.32 -5.42 16.90
CA PHE A 89 -3.85 -6.80 16.94
C PHE A 89 -4.92 -7.72 16.38
N GLY A 90 -4.51 -8.58 15.47
CA GLY A 90 -5.29 -9.70 15.00
C GLY A 90 -5.21 -10.91 15.94
N PRO A 91 -5.81 -12.05 15.54
CA PRO A 91 -5.62 -13.33 16.21
C PRO A 91 -4.13 -13.64 16.45
N SER A 92 -3.82 -14.36 17.52
CA SER A 92 -2.44 -14.69 17.92
C SER A 92 -1.54 -13.49 18.19
N ASN A 93 -2.14 -12.32 18.55
CA ASN A 93 -1.44 -11.06 18.79
C ASN A 93 -0.60 -10.56 17.59
N ILE A 94 -0.96 -10.92 16.39
CA ILE A 94 -0.35 -10.41 15.17
C ILE A 94 -0.58 -8.91 15.07
N ALA A 95 0.49 -8.13 14.94
CA ALA A 95 0.40 -6.68 14.82
C ALA A 95 -0.15 -6.28 13.45
N LEU A 96 -1.01 -5.27 13.47
CA LEU A 96 -1.66 -4.70 12.29
C LEU A 96 -1.50 -3.18 12.28
N ILE A 97 -1.15 -2.63 11.13
CA ILE A 97 -1.28 -1.21 10.80
C ILE A 97 -2.30 -1.10 9.68
N ILE A 98 -3.30 -0.25 9.85
CA ILE A 98 -4.43 -0.08 8.94
C ILE A 98 -4.48 1.38 8.53
N GLU A 99 -4.15 1.66 7.28
CA GLU A 99 -4.24 3.01 6.71
C GLU A 99 -5.59 3.23 6.08
N THR A 100 -6.19 4.35 6.38
CA THR A 100 -7.51 4.73 5.87
C THR A 100 -7.46 6.11 5.23
N LEU A 101 -8.33 6.29 4.24
CA LEU A 101 -8.64 7.57 3.64
C LEU A 101 -10.13 7.80 3.82
N THR A 102 -10.51 8.64 4.77
CA THR A 102 -11.89 8.78 5.23
C THR A 102 -12.32 10.24 5.39
N ASP A 103 -13.60 10.48 5.17
CA ASP A 103 -14.31 11.72 5.51
C ASP A 103 -14.99 11.66 6.89
N ASN A 104 -14.90 10.50 7.59
CA ASN A 104 -15.49 10.29 8.90
C ASN A 104 -14.70 9.31 9.76
N LYS A 105 -13.82 9.84 10.60
CA LYS A 105 -12.92 9.07 11.48
C LYS A 105 -13.66 8.14 12.45
N ASN A 106 -14.84 8.56 12.96
CA ASN A 106 -15.59 7.77 13.92
C ASN A 106 -16.24 6.53 13.27
N ARG A 107 -16.75 6.70 12.03
CA ARG A 107 -17.26 5.59 11.23
C ARG A 107 -16.16 4.57 10.97
N SER A 108 -15.00 5.02 10.50
CA SER A 108 -13.87 4.14 10.20
C SER A 108 -13.37 3.39 11.43
N ALA A 109 -13.16 4.10 12.56
CA ALA A 109 -12.76 3.48 13.82
C ALA A 109 -13.76 2.41 14.30
N SER A 110 -15.06 2.70 14.23
CA SER A 110 -16.12 1.77 14.63
C SER A 110 -16.15 0.52 13.74
N SER A 111 -16.03 0.72 12.42
CA SER A 111 -16.02 -0.39 11.46
C SER A 111 -14.81 -1.30 11.65
N ILE A 112 -13.62 -0.73 11.78
CA ILE A 112 -12.37 -1.48 12.01
C ILE A 112 -12.45 -2.24 13.34
N ARG A 113 -12.90 -1.57 14.43
CA ARG A 113 -13.07 -2.23 15.73
C ARG A 113 -14.01 -3.42 15.65
N THR A 114 -15.13 -3.26 14.95
CA THR A 114 -16.12 -4.33 14.77
C THR A 114 -15.53 -5.53 14.03
N VAL A 115 -14.79 -5.29 12.95
CA VAL A 115 -14.15 -6.37 12.19
C VAL A 115 -13.11 -7.10 13.04
N LEU A 116 -12.23 -6.36 13.72
CA LEU A 116 -11.21 -6.97 14.58
C LEU A 116 -11.82 -7.81 15.69
N GLN A 117 -12.80 -7.25 16.45
CA GLN A 117 -13.44 -7.96 17.56
C GLN A 117 -14.17 -9.23 17.12
N LYS A 118 -14.89 -9.19 15.98
CA LYS A 118 -15.58 -10.37 15.44
C LYS A 118 -14.63 -11.50 15.07
N ASN A 119 -13.40 -11.19 14.75
CA ASN A 119 -12.39 -12.16 14.30
C ASN A 119 -11.28 -12.41 15.36
N GLY A 120 -11.56 -12.14 16.64
CA GLY A 120 -10.65 -12.45 17.74
C GLY A 120 -9.44 -11.51 17.86
N GLY A 121 -9.52 -10.33 17.24
CA GLY A 121 -8.53 -9.25 17.37
C GLY A 121 -9.05 -8.09 18.23
N ARG A 122 -8.28 -7.02 18.30
CA ARG A 122 -8.64 -5.79 19.00
C ARG A 122 -8.01 -4.56 18.33
N LEU A 123 -8.73 -3.46 18.35
CA LEU A 123 -8.19 -2.15 18.03
C LEU A 123 -7.31 -1.68 19.20
N GLY A 124 -6.09 -1.23 18.91
CA GLY A 124 -5.15 -0.67 19.86
C GLY A 124 -5.20 0.85 19.92
N GLU A 125 -4.39 1.42 20.78
CA GLU A 125 -4.12 2.85 20.82
C GLU A 125 -3.01 3.21 19.81
N THR A 126 -2.89 4.49 19.49
CA THR A 126 -1.82 4.99 18.63
C THR A 126 -0.45 4.67 19.25
N GLY A 127 0.45 4.08 18.46
CA GLY A 127 1.78 3.65 18.91
C GLY A 127 1.84 2.21 19.47
N SER A 128 0.69 1.51 19.56
CA SER A 128 0.66 0.15 20.12
C SER A 128 1.38 -0.89 19.25
N THR A 129 1.44 -0.68 17.93
CA THR A 129 2.09 -1.60 16.98
C THR A 129 3.13 -0.94 16.09
N ALA A 130 3.09 0.39 15.91
CA ALA A 130 3.97 1.09 14.98
C ALA A 130 5.47 0.86 15.25
N HIS A 131 5.87 0.67 16.53
CA HIS A 131 7.24 0.37 16.92
C HIS A 131 7.76 -0.99 16.43
N LEU A 132 6.86 -1.86 15.93
CA LEU A 132 7.21 -3.17 15.34
C LEU A 132 7.45 -3.09 13.83
N PHE A 133 7.33 -1.89 13.25
CA PHE A 133 7.44 -1.66 11.82
C PHE A 133 8.39 -0.49 11.53
N SER A 134 8.97 -0.51 10.35
CA SER A 134 9.64 0.62 9.71
C SER A 134 8.72 1.20 8.63
N ASN A 135 8.65 2.51 8.52
CA ASN A 135 7.85 3.17 7.47
C ASN A 135 8.79 3.59 6.34
N ASP A 136 8.90 2.73 5.33
CA ASP A 136 9.88 2.83 4.26
C ASP A 136 9.21 3.05 2.90
N GLY A 137 9.93 3.70 1.97
CA GLY A 137 9.62 3.62 0.55
C GLY A 137 10.13 2.30 -0.02
N VAL A 138 9.31 1.63 -0.83
CA VAL A 138 9.66 0.38 -1.52
C VAL A 138 9.40 0.54 -3.01
N ILE A 139 10.41 0.21 -3.83
CA ILE A 139 10.31 0.26 -5.29
C ILE A 139 10.82 -1.06 -5.85
N HIS A 140 10.01 -1.72 -6.70
CA HIS A 140 10.41 -2.93 -7.41
C HIS A 140 10.67 -2.63 -8.88
N VAL A 141 11.86 -3.00 -9.35
CA VAL A 141 12.29 -2.89 -10.74
C VAL A 141 12.56 -4.27 -11.29
N GLN A 142 11.99 -4.60 -12.46
CA GLN A 142 12.30 -5.87 -13.13
C GLN A 142 13.74 -5.91 -13.60
N LYS A 143 14.37 -7.07 -13.46
CA LYS A 143 15.77 -7.28 -13.83
C LYS A 143 16.06 -7.17 -15.33
N ASP A 144 15.04 -7.37 -16.16
CA ASP A 144 15.15 -7.20 -17.61
C ASP A 144 15.21 -5.74 -18.08
N LYS A 145 14.93 -4.79 -17.18
CA LYS A 145 14.87 -3.34 -17.47
C LYS A 145 16.19 -2.62 -17.25
N ILE A 146 17.05 -3.15 -16.38
CA ILE A 146 18.29 -2.48 -15.98
C ILE A 146 19.30 -3.53 -15.48
N LYS A 147 20.59 -3.26 -15.71
CA LYS A 147 21.67 -4.11 -15.19
C LYS A 147 21.87 -3.89 -13.71
N GLU A 148 22.35 -4.95 -13.04
CA GLU A 148 22.57 -4.93 -11.58
C GLU A 148 23.52 -3.82 -11.15
N GLU A 149 24.64 -3.68 -11.83
CA GLU A 149 25.65 -2.66 -11.50
C GLU A 149 25.07 -1.24 -11.63
N GLU A 150 24.26 -0.99 -12.67
CA GLU A 150 23.65 0.30 -12.92
C GLU A 150 22.59 0.66 -11.90
N ILE A 151 21.72 -0.30 -11.51
CA ILE A 151 20.68 -0.05 -10.48
C ILE A 151 21.33 0.23 -9.13
N PHE A 152 22.37 -0.52 -8.75
CA PHE A 152 23.11 -0.28 -7.51
C PHE A 152 23.77 1.09 -7.49
N GLU A 153 24.44 1.50 -8.58
CA GLU A 153 25.06 2.81 -8.70
C GLU A 153 24.03 3.94 -8.54
N ILE A 154 22.90 3.86 -9.24
CA ILE A 154 21.83 4.86 -9.17
C ILE A 154 21.27 4.96 -7.75
N THR A 155 20.96 3.82 -7.12
CA THR A 155 20.32 3.78 -5.80
C THR A 155 21.24 4.28 -4.71
N ILE A 156 22.52 3.92 -4.74
CA ILE A 156 23.52 4.43 -3.78
C ILE A 156 23.68 5.94 -3.94
N ASN A 157 23.85 6.44 -5.16
CA ASN A 157 24.03 7.86 -5.43
C ASN A 157 22.78 8.69 -5.06
N ALA A 158 21.60 8.12 -5.20
CA ALA A 158 20.34 8.75 -4.82
C ALA A 158 20.07 8.74 -3.29
N GLY A 159 20.80 7.93 -2.52
CA GLY A 159 20.69 7.80 -1.07
C GLY A 159 19.64 6.79 -0.60
N ALA A 160 19.45 5.70 -1.36
CA ALA A 160 18.61 4.61 -0.90
C ALA A 160 19.18 3.92 0.35
N LYS A 161 18.31 3.39 1.22
CA LYS A 161 18.70 2.62 2.41
C LYS A 161 19.32 1.30 2.02
N ASP A 162 18.73 0.63 1.01
CA ASP A 162 19.15 -0.68 0.57
C ASP A 162 18.69 -0.94 -0.87
N CYS A 163 19.38 -1.86 -1.55
CA CYS A 163 19.00 -2.38 -2.85
C CYS A 163 19.20 -3.89 -2.84
N ILE A 164 18.11 -4.64 -2.77
CA ILE A 164 18.12 -6.09 -2.59
C ILE A 164 17.86 -6.78 -3.94
N ASN A 165 18.75 -7.69 -4.29
CA ASN A 165 18.59 -8.52 -5.48
C ASN A 165 17.68 -9.73 -5.16
N LEU A 166 16.40 -9.64 -5.49
CA LEU A 166 15.43 -10.73 -5.39
C LEU A 166 15.40 -11.57 -6.67
N ASN A 167 14.62 -12.66 -6.72
CA ASN A 167 14.60 -13.59 -7.86
C ASN A 167 14.33 -12.89 -9.19
N ASP A 168 13.24 -12.11 -9.27
CA ASP A 168 12.76 -11.51 -10.52
C ASP A 168 12.90 -9.98 -10.57
N VAL A 169 13.16 -9.35 -9.42
CA VAL A 169 13.19 -7.89 -9.28
C VAL A 169 14.35 -7.44 -8.41
N PHE A 170 14.76 -6.19 -8.58
CA PHE A 170 15.49 -5.43 -7.57
C PHE A 170 14.49 -4.74 -6.65
N GLU A 171 14.59 -4.93 -5.33
CA GLU A 171 13.82 -4.21 -4.33
C GLU A 171 14.68 -3.08 -3.77
N ILE A 172 14.28 -1.84 -4.03
CA ILE A 172 14.93 -0.64 -3.51
C ILE A 172 14.15 -0.16 -2.29
N ILE A 173 14.87 0.04 -1.18
CA ILE A 173 14.33 0.51 0.08
C ILE A 173 14.85 1.92 0.34
N THR A 174 13.95 2.82 0.70
CA THR A 174 14.29 4.22 0.95
C THR A 174 13.74 4.68 2.29
N GLU A 175 14.30 5.77 2.82
CA GLU A 175 13.54 6.53 3.83
C GLU A 175 12.26 7.05 3.18
N LYS A 176 11.21 7.16 3.99
CA LYS A 176 9.90 7.67 3.54
C LYS A 176 10.02 9.04 2.89
N GLU A 177 10.82 9.91 3.47
CA GLU A 177 11.03 11.29 3.04
C GLU A 177 11.74 11.37 1.69
N ASP A 178 12.64 10.43 1.40
CA ASP A 178 13.42 10.38 0.16
C ASP A 178 12.75 9.57 -0.96
N PHE A 179 11.64 8.90 -0.67
CA PHE A 179 10.96 8.01 -1.62
C PHE A 179 10.71 8.64 -2.99
N TYR A 180 10.07 9.80 -3.01
CA TYR A 180 9.74 10.47 -4.29
C TYR A 180 10.97 10.98 -5.02
N LYS A 181 11.99 11.45 -4.29
CA LYS A 181 13.27 11.89 -4.85
C LYS A 181 13.97 10.73 -5.56
N ILE A 182 14.15 9.61 -4.85
CA ILE A 182 14.83 8.42 -5.39
C ILE A 182 14.04 7.82 -6.55
N LYS A 183 12.70 7.75 -6.44
CA LYS A 183 11.85 7.31 -7.51
C LYS A 183 12.02 8.16 -8.78
N THR A 184 12.09 9.48 -8.65
CA THR A 184 12.32 10.39 -9.79
C THR A 184 13.69 10.19 -10.44
N GLU A 185 14.73 9.90 -9.66
CA GLU A 185 16.04 9.54 -10.23
C GLU A 185 15.98 8.24 -11.04
N LEU A 186 15.29 7.24 -10.53
CA LEU A 186 15.07 5.97 -11.23
C LEU A 186 14.23 6.15 -12.52
N GLU A 187 13.21 7.02 -12.50
CA GLU A 187 12.36 7.33 -13.66
C GLU A 187 13.12 7.91 -14.85
N LYS A 188 14.33 8.46 -14.65
CA LYS A 188 15.19 8.92 -15.74
C LYS A 188 15.74 7.78 -16.62
N LYS A 189 15.75 6.56 -16.08
CA LYS A 189 16.32 5.36 -16.75
C LYS A 189 15.31 4.24 -16.94
N ILE A 190 14.23 4.24 -16.16
CA ILE A 190 13.26 3.15 -16.08
C ILE A 190 11.86 3.72 -16.32
N ASP A 191 11.24 3.29 -17.40
CA ASP A 191 9.90 3.79 -17.80
C ASP A 191 8.77 3.35 -16.88
N ALA A 192 8.90 2.18 -16.23
CA ALA A 192 7.85 1.61 -15.38
C ALA A 192 8.40 0.76 -14.26
N PHE A 193 7.80 0.90 -13.09
CA PHE A 193 8.06 0.06 -11.91
C PHE A 193 6.97 -0.99 -11.77
N ASN A 194 7.33 -2.19 -11.34
CA ASN A 194 6.35 -3.23 -11.00
C ASN A 194 5.53 -2.87 -9.79
N TYR A 195 6.18 -2.19 -8.85
CA TYR A 195 5.61 -1.74 -7.61
C TYR A 195 6.34 -0.49 -7.11
N SER A 196 5.62 0.46 -6.55
CA SER A 196 6.23 1.58 -5.84
C SER A 196 5.23 2.16 -4.85
N SER A 197 5.58 2.15 -3.57
CA SER A 197 4.72 2.65 -2.49
C SER A 197 5.53 2.98 -1.25
N ILE A 198 4.97 3.81 -0.37
CA ILE A 198 5.41 3.94 1.02
C ILE A 198 4.61 2.92 1.83
N GLU A 199 5.28 2.09 2.62
CA GLU A 199 4.65 1.01 3.37
C GLU A 199 5.27 0.81 4.76
N TRP A 200 4.52 0.16 5.63
CA TRP A 200 4.97 -0.27 6.92
C TRP A 200 5.54 -1.69 6.83
N ARG A 201 6.87 -1.78 6.88
CA ARG A 201 7.59 -3.06 6.81
C ARG A 201 7.82 -3.58 8.22
N PRO A 202 7.42 -4.82 8.54
CA PRO A 202 7.68 -5.37 9.85
C PRO A 202 9.19 -5.55 10.08
N LEU A 203 9.65 -5.18 11.27
CA LEU A 203 11.05 -5.40 11.68
C LEU A 203 11.32 -6.90 11.87
N ASN A 204 10.31 -7.65 12.32
CA ASN A 204 10.37 -9.09 12.47
C ASN A 204 9.06 -9.71 12.03
N TYR A 205 9.12 -10.82 11.28
CA TYR A 205 7.96 -11.62 10.91
C TYR A 205 7.67 -12.67 11.98
N ILE A 206 6.40 -12.95 12.19
CA ILE A 206 5.91 -14.01 13.08
C ILE A 206 5.40 -15.17 12.23
N ASP A 207 6.03 -16.32 12.39
CA ASP A 207 5.55 -17.56 11.76
C ASP A 207 4.30 -18.07 12.46
N LEU A 208 3.33 -18.48 11.67
CA LEU A 208 2.03 -18.93 12.14
C LEU A 208 1.78 -20.38 11.77
N SER A 209 1.04 -21.08 12.63
CA SER A 209 0.43 -22.35 12.26
C SER A 209 -0.59 -22.14 11.13
N LYS A 210 -0.88 -23.19 10.35
CA LYS A 210 -1.85 -23.13 9.25
C LYS A 210 -3.20 -22.55 9.69
N ASN A 211 -3.75 -23.02 10.80
CA ASN A 211 -5.03 -22.54 11.34
C ASN A 211 -4.98 -21.03 11.73
N SER A 212 -3.87 -20.59 12.34
CA SER A 212 -3.70 -19.15 12.68
C SER A 212 -3.55 -18.29 11.44
N SER A 213 -2.88 -18.80 10.40
CA SER A 213 -2.72 -18.11 9.11
C SER A 213 -4.08 -17.95 8.41
N GLU A 214 -4.93 -18.96 8.40
CA GLU A 214 -6.28 -18.89 7.84
C GLU A 214 -7.12 -17.80 8.52
N LYS A 215 -7.08 -17.74 9.86
CA LYS A 215 -7.79 -16.70 10.63
C LYS A 215 -7.27 -15.29 10.34
N ILE A 216 -5.96 -15.12 10.22
CA ILE A 216 -5.39 -13.81 9.84
C ILE A 216 -5.85 -13.39 8.44
N ILE A 217 -5.88 -14.32 7.47
CA ILE A 217 -6.38 -14.04 6.13
C ILE A 217 -7.84 -13.57 6.15
N GLU A 218 -8.69 -14.21 6.96
CA GLU A 218 -10.08 -13.78 7.13
C GLU A 218 -10.17 -12.35 7.67
N VAL A 219 -9.35 -12.00 8.67
CA VAL A 219 -9.28 -10.63 9.22
C VAL A 219 -8.83 -9.62 8.16
N LEU A 220 -7.73 -9.92 7.46
CA LEU A 220 -7.20 -9.03 6.41
C LEU A 220 -8.22 -8.82 5.31
N THR A 221 -8.88 -9.89 4.86
CA THR A 221 -9.94 -9.83 3.85
C THR A 221 -11.12 -8.97 4.31
N ALA A 222 -11.58 -9.17 5.55
CA ALA A 222 -12.70 -8.40 6.10
C ALA A 222 -12.36 -6.92 6.30
N LEU A 223 -11.13 -6.60 6.69
CA LEU A 223 -10.66 -5.21 6.79
C LEU A 223 -10.54 -4.55 5.41
N GLU A 224 -10.03 -5.26 4.41
CA GLU A 224 -9.95 -4.75 3.04
C GLU A 224 -11.32 -4.49 2.42
N GLU A 225 -12.36 -5.17 2.91
CA GLU A 225 -13.73 -4.93 2.47
C GLU A 225 -14.31 -3.59 2.92
N LEU A 226 -13.71 -2.94 3.90
CA LEU A 226 -14.09 -1.60 4.33
C LEU A 226 -13.66 -0.56 3.30
N ASP A 227 -14.60 0.27 2.86
CA ASP A 227 -14.37 1.27 1.80
C ASP A 227 -13.32 2.31 2.16
N ASP A 228 -13.20 2.66 3.45
CA ASP A 228 -12.25 3.66 3.92
C ASP A 228 -10.82 3.12 4.07
N VAL A 229 -10.66 1.79 4.17
CA VAL A 229 -9.35 1.16 4.31
C VAL A 229 -8.60 1.16 2.97
N GLN A 230 -7.42 1.76 2.95
CA GLN A 230 -6.55 1.77 1.77
C GLN A 230 -5.54 0.63 1.80
N ASN A 231 -4.73 0.58 2.87
CA ASN A 231 -3.67 -0.40 3.03
C ASN A 231 -3.77 -1.07 4.40
N ILE A 232 -3.29 -2.33 4.46
CA ILE A 232 -3.16 -3.08 5.71
C ILE A 232 -1.77 -3.71 5.71
N PHE A 233 -1.02 -3.49 6.78
CA PHE A 233 0.30 -4.07 6.97
C PHE A 233 0.27 -4.97 8.20
N THR A 234 1.01 -6.07 8.14
CA THR A 234 1.04 -7.08 9.20
C THR A 234 2.44 -7.65 9.35
N ASN A 235 2.77 -8.06 10.55
CA ASN A 235 3.98 -8.81 10.82
C ASN A 235 3.80 -10.35 10.75
N ALA A 236 2.64 -10.82 10.30
CA ALA A 236 2.44 -12.24 10.02
C ALA A 236 3.29 -12.68 8.82
N ASN A 237 4.02 -13.79 8.97
CA ASN A 237 4.66 -14.45 7.84
C ASN A 237 3.60 -15.25 7.06
N LEU A 238 3.21 -14.76 5.90
CA LEU A 238 2.20 -15.38 5.03
C LEU A 238 2.82 -16.16 3.86
N THR A 239 4.16 -16.32 3.82
CA THR A 239 4.86 -17.01 2.73
C THR A 239 4.57 -18.51 2.68
N ASN A 240 4.27 -19.12 3.81
CA ASN A 240 4.05 -20.57 3.95
C ASN A 240 2.63 -21.04 3.56
N LEU A 241 1.84 -20.20 2.88
CA LEU A 241 0.46 -20.47 2.48
C LEU A 241 0.30 -20.88 1.00
N GLN A 242 1.41 -21.30 0.38
CA GLN A 242 1.40 -21.84 -0.99
C GLN A 242 1.11 -23.34 -1.02
#